data_d5f7af7d7b374d73c6de68f765cb42fa
#
_entry.id   d5f7af7d7b374d73c6de68f765cb42fa
#
_cell.length_a   1.000
_cell.length_b   1.000
_cell.length_c   1.000
_cell.angle_alpha   90.00
_cell.angle_beta   90.00
_cell.angle_gamma   90.00
#
_symmetry.space_group_name_H-M   'P 1'
#
loop_
_entity.id
_entity.type
_entity.pdbx_description
1 polymer ?
#
loop_
_entity_poly.entity_id
_entity_poly.type
_entity_poly.pdbx_seq_one_letter_code
_entity_poly.pdbx_strand_id
1 'polypeptide(L)'
;MYLIFLMTDRANAREPMKSLISWACTVDKINRGLNFMNKNKFTYITALTLLSFTLMTGCTNERKENQTAYRQIGINAMESGDYAGAVDAFNSALGQCIGKITENELDICYYKAAAQYAGGDPAGAVDTYTAIIDYDKKAADAYYLRGCVYLKQGDTESAVSDFDKAVKNNSSDYELYVNIYENLSAYDMTEKGEEYLNKAFDIKGNSAGDYAWRGRIYYYLGQYDNAQTELKSALDKESVIANLYIAQVYEAQGDTENAEVYYQNYVNTGSADSQAMNALGEIEMAKGNYSGARTYLEQGIAMENVTNRRELMQNLIICYEYTSDFNSAWNVVQEYVQVYPDDAS
;
A
#
# COMPACT_ATOMS: atom_id res chain seq x y z
N MET A 1 5.66 -3.41 -8.22
CA MET A 1 6.55 -2.38 -8.81
C MET A 1 6.39 -1.01 -8.15
N TYR A 2 5.22 -0.63 -7.70
CA TYR A 2 4.84 0.67 -7.13
C TYR A 2 5.47 1.06 -5.78
N LEU A 3 5.64 0.12 -4.88
CA LEU A 3 6.16 0.39 -3.54
C LEU A 3 7.66 0.70 -3.49
N ILE A 4 8.38 0.38 -4.53
CA ILE A 4 9.83 0.49 -4.61
C ILE A 4 10.26 1.88 -5.01
N PHE A 5 9.48 2.55 -5.86
CA PHE A 5 9.78 3.91 -6.28
C PHE A 5 9.65 4.93 -5.12
N LEU A 6 8.72 4.70 -4.18
CA LEU A 6 8.59 5.53 -2.98
C LEU A 6 9.75 5.37 -1.98
N MET A 7 10.55 4.29 -2.11
CA MET A 7 11.66 4.01 -1.21
C MET A 7 13.01 4.58 -1.68
N THR A 8 13.16 4.90 -2.96
CA THR A 8 14.46 5.34 -3.51
C THR A 8 14.69 6.85 -3.45
N ASP A 9 13.64 7.67 -3.30
CA ASP A 9 13.74 9.12 -3.49
C ASP A 9 13.67 9.96 -2.19
N ARG A 10 13.59 9.35 -1.00
CA ARG A 10 13.55 10.10 0.27
C ARG A 10 14.63 9.69 1.25
N ALA A 11 15.73 10.45 1.22
CA ALA A 11 16.83 10.40 2.17
C ALA A 11 16.47 10.88 3.60
N ASN A 12 15.20 10.82 4.04
CA ASN A 12 14.75 11.19 5.37
C ASN A 12 13.87 10.12 6.02
N ALA A 13 14.39 9.52 7.01
CA ALA A 13 14.29 8.26 7.69
C ALA A 13 12.96 7.85 8.35
N ARG A 14 11.78 8.33 8.01
CA ARG A 14 10.50 7.88 8.61
C ARG A 14 9.42 7.42 7.63
N GLU A 15 9.54 7.70 6.37
CA GLU A 15 8.56 7.38 5.34
C GLU A 15 8.62 5.93 4.77
N PRO A 16 9.77 5.24 4.69
CA PRO A 16 9.83 3.88 4.13
C PRO A 16 9.00 2.84 4.88
N MET A 17 8.88 3.01 6.21
CA MET A 17 8.15 2.06 7.06
C MET A 17 6.64 2.11 6.85
N LYS A 18 6.06 3.30 6.62
CA LYS A 18 4.62 3.45 6.36
C LYS A 18 4.19 2.79 5.05
N SER A 19 5.04 2.83 4.03
CA SER A 19 4.78 2.17 2.76
C SER A 19 4.87 0.65 2.85
N LEU A 20 5.75 0.10 3.70
CA LEU A 20 5.81 -1.35 4.01
C LEU A 20 4.55 -1.83 4.74
N ILE A 21 4.00 -1.02 5.63
CA ILE A 21 2.78 -1.31 6.37
C ILE A 21 1.60 -1.48 5.39
N SER A 22 1.42 -0.55 4.48
CA SER A 22 0.41 -0.63 3.43
C SER A 22 0.65 -1.84 2.50
N TRP A 23 1.91 -2.16 2.19
CA TRP A 23 2.27 -3.24 1.29
C TRP A 23 2.02 -4.64 1.88
N ALA A 24 2.36 -4.88 3.14
CA ALA A 24 2.14 -6.18 3.78
C ALA A 24 0.65 -6.58 3.77
N CYS A 25 -0.25 -5.62 3.88
CA CYS A 25 -1.69 -5.84 3.80
C CYS A 25 -2.21 -5.89 2.35
N THR A 26 -1.51 -5.26 1.40
CA THR A 26 -1.87 -5.22 -0.03
C THR A 26 -1.31 -6.40 -0.81
N VAL A 27 -0.23 -7.05 -0.33
CA VAL A 27 0.40 -8.22 -0.98
C VAL A 27 -0.59 -9.37 -1.20
N ASP A 28 -1.58 -9.51 -0.35
CA ASP A 28 -2.62 -10.54 -0.53
C ASP A 28 -3.57 -10.23 -1.70
N LYS A 29 -3.80 -8.95 -2.00
CA LYS A 29 -4.54 -8.52 -3.20
C LYS A 29 -3.68 -8.64 -4.47
N ILE A 30 -2.34 -8.47 -4.35
CA ILE A 30 -1.39 -8.52 -5.47
C ILE A 30 -0.95 -9.96 -5.78
N ASN A 31 -0.79 -10.85 -4.79
CA ASN A 31 -0.39 -12.25 -5.03
C ASN A 31 -1.42 -13.06 -5.82
N ARG A 32 -2.66 -12.61 -5.90
CA ARG A 32 -3.64 -13.19 -6.84
C ARG A 32 -3.39 -12.78 -8.30
N GLY A 33 -2.58 -11.74 -8.55
CA GLY A 33 -2.30 -11.21 -9.88
C GLY A 33 -0.87 -11.42 -10.42
N LEU A 34 0.09 -11.87 -9.59
CA LEU A 34 1.51 -11.86 -9.96
C LEU A 34 2.14 -13.22 -10.33
N ASN A 35 1.34 -14.24 -10.66
CA ASN A 35 1.88 -15.55 -11.01
C ASN A 35 2.54 -15.67 -12.38
N PHE A 36 2.74 -14.60 -13.14
CA PHE A 36 3.37 -14.70 -14.46
C PHE A 36 4.24 -13.48 -14.82
N MET A 37 5.50 -13.50 -14.44
CA MET A 37 6.53 -12.79 -15.21
C MET A 37 7.75 -13.70 -15.43
N ASN A 38 8.07 -13.86 -16.71
CA ASN A 38 9.04 -14.72 -17.35
C ASN A 38 10.43 -14.68 -16.70
N LYS A 39 10.87 -15.80 -16.14
CA LYS A 39 12.05 -16.02 -15.28
C LYS A 39 13.44 -15.89 -15.94
N ASN A 40 13.61 -15.45 -17.18
CA ASN A 40 14.86 -15.79 -17.88
C ASN A 40 15.73 -14.70 -18.51
N LYS A 41 15.58 -13.40 -18.24
CA LYS A 41 16.47 -12.43 -18.94
C LYS A 41 17.12 -11.32 -18.12
N PHE A 42 16.86 -11.18 -16.83
CA PHE A 42 17.43 -10.04 -16.06
C PHE A 42 18.57 -10.40 -15.08
N THR A 43 18.80 -11.68 -14.82
CA THR A 43 19.67 -12.14 -13.73
C THR A 43 21.18 -12.02 -14.03
N TYR A 44 21.61 -11.72 -15.24
CA TYR A 44 23.03 -11.77 -15.61
C TYR A 44 23.75 -10.43 -15.74
N ILE A 45 23.07 -9.30 -15.80
CA ILE A 45 23.70 -8.00 -16.07
C ILE A 45 24.06 -7.23 -14.81
N THR A 46 23.34 -7.39 -13.71
CA THR A 46 23.61 -6.65 -12.46
C THR A 46 24.68 -7.28 -11.57
N ALA A 47 24.94 -8.57 -11.71
CA ALA A 47 25.96 -9.25 -10.89
C ALA A 47 27.41 -8.91 -11.32
N LEU A 48 27.66 -8.45 -12.55
CA LEU A 48 29.02 -8.25 -13.05
C LEU A 48 29.58 -6.82 -12.82
N THR A 49 28.76 -5.84 -12.50
CA THR A 49 29.23 -4.46 -12.29
C THR A 49 29.63 -4.14 -10.85
N LEU A 50 29.29 -4.98 -9.88
CA LEU A 50 29.61 -4.77 -8.44
C LEU A 50 30.95 -5.38 -8.00
N LEU A 51 31.64 -6.12 -8.87
CA LEU A 51 32.91 -6.82 -8.48
C LEU A 51 34.17 -5.98 -8.67
N SER A 52 34.12 -4.72 -9.14
CA SER A 52 35.32 -3.95 -9.50
C SER A 52 35.65 -2.77 -8.60
N PHE A 53 35.01 -2.59 -7.42
CA PHE A 53 35.26 -1.43 -6.55
C PHE A 53 35.72 -1.77 -5.12
N THR A 54 36.29 -2.93 -4.87
CA THR A 54 36.81 -3.29 -3.55
C THR A 54 38.33 -3.28 -3.51
N LEU A 55 38.92 -2.12 -3.34
CA LEU A 55 40.23 -1.97 -2.69
C LEU A 55 40.38 -0.53 -2.18
N MET A 56 40.46 -0.39 -0.86
CA MET A 56 40.86 0.78 -0.06
C MET A 56 39.74 1.54 0.65
N THR A 57 39.25 0.99 1.77
CA THR A 57 38.99 1.76 3.02
C THR A 57 38.64 0.79 4.15
N GLY A 58 38.99 1.11 5.40
CA GLY A 58 39.05 0.20 6.55
C GLY A 58 37.80 -0.65 6.79
N CYS A 59 37.97 -1.81 7.39
CA CYS A 59 36.99 -2.90 7.60
C CYS A 59 35.57 -2.50 8.08
N THR A 60 35.39 -1.34 8.66
CA THR A 60 34.06 -0.86 9.12
C THR A 60 33.26 -0.20 8.01
N ASN A 61 33.88 0.52 7.09
CA ASN A 61 33.21 1.13 5.94
C ASN A 61 32.81 0.06 4.92
N GLU A 62 33.68 -0.91 4.66
CA GLU A 62 33.40 -2.02 3.76
C GLU A 62 32.17 -2.83 4.24
N ARG A 63 32.04 -3.11 5.52
CA ARG A 63 30.87 -3.82 6.04
C ARG A 63 29.58 -3.02 5.93
N LYS A 64 29.62 -1.71 6.13
CA LYS A 64 28.47 -0.84 5.96
C LYS A 64 28.05 -0.75 4.50
N GLU A 65 29.02 -0.67 3.59
CA GLU A 65 28.77 -0.71 2.13
C GLU A 65 28.17 -2.07 1.71
N ASN A 66 28.73 -3.18 2.22
CA ASN A 66 28.20 -4.52 1.97
C ASN A 66 26.78 -4.68 2.53
N GLN A 67 26.50 -4.18 3.75
CA GLN A 67 25.14 -4.20 4.31
C GLN A 67 24.15 -3.47 3.42
N THR A 68 24.50 -2.27 2.96
CA THR A 68 23.66 -1.48 2.04
C THR A 68 23.47 -2.19 0.72
N ALA A 69 24.51 -2.80 0.16
CA ALA A 69 24.44 -3.55 -1.09
C ALA A 69 23.52 -4.78 -0.95
N TYR A 70 23.67 -5.57 0.12
CA TYR A 70 22.81 -6.73 0.36
C TYR A 70 21.36 -6.33 0.62
N ARG A 71 21.12 -5.23 1.35
CA ARG A 71 19.78 -4.68 1.53
C ARG A 71 19.13 -4.35 0.18
N GLN A 72 19.86 -3.68 -0.73
CA GLN A 72 19.35 -3.35 -2.05
C GLN A 72 19.11 -4.60 -2.91
N ILE A 73 20.00 -5.60 -2.84
CA ILE A 73 19.77 -6.90 -3.50
C ILE A 73 18.49 -7.55 -3.00
N GLY A 74 18.24 -7.53 -1.69
CA GLY A 74 17.00 -8.06 -1.11
C GLY A 74 15.76 -7.33 -1.60
N ILE A 75 15.80 -5.99 -1.68
CA ILE A 75 14.70 -5.19 -2.21
C ILE A 75 14.43 -5.54 -3.67
N ASN A 76 15.46 -5.59 -4.51
CA ASN A 76 15.31 -5.94 -5.93
C ASN A 76 14.79 -7.38 -6.13
N ALA A 77 15.16 -8.31 -5.25
CA ALA A 77 14.65 -9.67 -5.25
C ALA A 77 13.15 -9.71 -4.89
N MET A 78 12.71 -8.92 -3.89
CA MET A 78 11.28 -8.77 -3.59
C MET A 78 10.50 -8.23 -4.80
N GLU A 79 11.05 -7.25 -5.51
CA GLU A 79 10.46 -6.68 -6.73
C GLU A 79 10.24 -7.72 -7.83
N SER A 80 11.18 -8.62 -7.97
CA SER A 80 11.10 -9.69 -8.97
C SER A 80 10.28 -10.90 -8.51
N GLY A 81 9.73 -10.87 -7.26
CA GLY A 81 9.02 -12.00 -6.66
C GLY A 81 9.93 -13.12 -6.17
N ASP A 82 11.24 -12.94 -6.15
CA ASP A 82 12.19 -13.88 -5.56
C ASP A 82 12.30 -13.66 -4.04
N TYR A 83 11.26 -14.04 -3.32
CA TYR A 83 11.19 -13.82 -1.88
C TYR A 83 12.22 -14.65 -1.10
N ALA A 84 12.58 -15.82 -1.58
CA ALA A 84 13.63 -16.64 -0.97
C ALA A 84 15.00 -15.97 -1.10
N GLY A 85 15.35 -15.50 -2.30
CA GLY A 85 16.57 -14.71 -2.54
C GLY A 85 16.59 -13.40 -1.75
N ALA A 86 15.43 -12.77 -1.57
CA ALA A 86 15.29 -11.59 -0.74
C ALA A 86 15.64 -11.87 0.73
N VAL A 87 15.09 -12.93 1.32
CA VAL A 87 15.38 -13.35 2.70
C VAL A 87 16.87 -13.65 2.88
N ASP A 88 17.50 -14.36 1.93
CA ASP A 88 18.93 -14.66 1.97
C ASP A 88 19.80 -13.39 1.89
N ALA A 89 19.42 -12.44 1.05
CA ALA A 89 20.09 -11.16 0.94
C ALA A 89 19.96 -10.33 2.23
N PHE A 90 18.75 -10.26 2.84
CA PHE A 90 18.56 -9.57 4.11
C PHE A 90 19.31 -10.26 5.27
N ASN A 91 19.39 -11.59 5.30
CA ASN A 91 20.22 -12.30 6.25
C ASN A 91 21.70 -11.95 6.08
N SER A 92 22.17 -11.85 4.83
CA SER A 92 23.55 -11.42 4.52
C SER A 92 23.81 -9.98 4.95
N ALA A 93 22.83 -9.08 4.76
CA ALA A 93 22.90 -7.70 5.23
C ALA A 93 22.99 -7.62 6.78
N LEU A 94 22.15 -8.37 7.49
CA LEU A 94 22.16 -8.45 8.95
C LEU A 94 23.46 -9.08 9.47
N GLY A 95 24.05 -10.03 8.74
CA GLY A 95 25.37 -10.64 9.06
C GLY A 95 26.54 -9.65 8.99
N GLN A 96 26.37 -8.48 8.37
CA GLN A 96 27.37 -7.42 8.38
C GLN A 96 27.33 -6.57 9.67
N CYS A 97 26.26 -6.67 10.47
CA CYS A 97 26.11 -5.92 11.72
C CYS A 97 27.18 -6.32 12.73
N ILE A 98 27.84 -5.31 13.32
CA ILE A 98 28.79 -5.51 14.42
C ILE A 98 28.42 -4.57 15.56
N GLY A 99 28.09 -5.14 16.69
CA GLY A 99 27.84 -4.40 17.92
C GLY A 99 26.39 -3.97 18.08
N LYS A 100 26.10 -2.68 18.06
CA LYS A 100 24.77 -2.17 18.40
C LYS A 100 23.83 -2.23 17.19
N ILE A 101 22.61 -2.74 17.42
CA ILE A 101 21.50 -2.64 16.46
C ILE A 101 21.11 -1.16 16.33
N THR A 102 20.95 -0.71 15.09
CA THR A 102 20.51 0.64 14.72
C THR A 102 19.20 0.60 13.98
N GLU A 103 18.65 1.76 13.60
CA GLU A 103 17.45 1.85 12.77
C GLU A 103 17.62 1.12 11.43
N ASN A 104 18.84 1.05 10.88
CA ASN A 104 19.09 0.34 9.62
C ASN A 104 18.93 -1.18 9.75
N GLU A 105 19.38 -1.79 10.84
CA GLU A 105 19.18 -3.22 11.09
C GLU A 105 17.71 -3.53 11.34
N LEU A 106 16.98 -2.65 12.04
CA LEU A 106 15.54 -2.79 12.25
C LEU A 106 14.79 -2.71 10.92
N ASP A 107 15.11 -1.74 10.06
CA ASP A 107 14.55 -1.61 8.72
C ASP A 107 14.77 -2.89 7.88
N ILE A 108 15.99 -3.44 7.89
CA ILE A 108 16.28 -4.72 7.21
C ILE A 108 15.44 -5.87 7.79
N CYS A 109 15.19 -5.90 9.11
CA CYS A 109 14.33 -6.90 9.72
C CYS A 109 12.87 -6.76 9.26
N TYR A 110 12.35 -5.54 9.11
CA TYR A 110 11.01 -5.32 8.55
C TYR A 110 10.90 -5.83 7.12
N TYR A 111 11.86 -5.52 6.25
CA TYR A 111 11.91 -6.07 4.88
C TYR A 111 12.00 -7.58 4.86
N LYS A 112 12.85 -8.16 5.72
CA LYS A 112 12.97 -9.62 5.83
C LYS A 112 11.66 -10.27 6.22
N ALA A 113 10.96 -9.75 7.23
CA ALA A 113 9.67 -10.27 7.67
C ALA A 113 8.61 -10.17 6.55
N ALA A 114 8.59 -9.05 5.83
CA ALA A 114 7.71 -8.87 4.68
C ALA A 114 8.01 -9.87 3.55
N ALA A 115 9.29 -10.13 3.25
CA ALA A 115 9.71 -11.12 2.27
C ALA A 115 9.35 -12.55 2.70
N GLN A 116 9.53 -12.89 3.99
CA GLN A 116 9.11 -14.18 4.54
C GLN A 116 7.60 -14.39 4.38
N TYR A 117 6.80 -13.40 4.77
CA TYR A 117 5.35 -13.45 4.63
C TYR A 117 4.92 -13.64 3.17
N ALA A 118 5.45 -12.81 2.26
CA ALA A 118 5.14 -12.86 0.83
C ALA A 118 5.61 -14.16 0.17
N GLY A 119 6.70 -14.75 0.67
CA GLY A 119 7.25 -16.04 0.23
C GLY A 119 6.53 -17.26 0.79
N GLY A 120 5.47 -17.05 1.60
CA GLY A 120 4.68 -18.15 2.18
C GLY A 120 5.28 -18.73 3.46
N ASP A 121 6.15 -17.99 4.16
CA ASP A 121 6.67 -18.33 5.49
C ASP A 121 6.12 -17.38 6.57
N PRO A 122 4.82 -17.45 6.90
CA PRO A 122 4.24 -16.60 7.94
C PRO A 122 4.81 -16.87 9.33
N ALA A 123 5.29 -18.08 9.62
CA ALA A 123 5.91 -18.38 10.89
C ALA A 123 7.25 -17.64 11.05
N GLY A 124 8.10 -17.67 10.03
CA GLY A 124 9.33 -16.89 10.02
C GLY A 124 9.09 -15.38 10.13
N ALA A 125 8.02 -14.86 9.48
CA ALA A 125 7.64 -13.45 9.62
C ALA A 125 7.26 -13.10 11.07
N VAL A 126 6.43 -13.94 11.72
CA VAL A 126 6.07 -13.77 13.15
C VAL A 126 7.32 -13.77 14.03
N ASP A 127 8.25 -14.70 13.80
CA ASP A 127 9.51 -14.77 14.56
C ASP A 127 10.35 -13.49 14.37
N THR A 128 10.44 -12.99 13.16
CA THR A 128 11.20 -11.77 12.85
C THR A 128 10.56 -10.53 13.48
N TYR A 129 9.22 -10.36 13.38
CA TYR A 129 8.53 -9.27 14.08
C TYR A 129 8.63 -9.41 15.61
N THR A 130 8.62 -10.64 16.12
CA THR A 130 8.82 -10.89 17.56
C THR A 130 10.20 -10.43 18.01
N ALA A 131 11.23 -10.70 17.22
CA ALA A 131 12.58 -10.22 17.52
C ALA A 131 12.68 -8.68 17.54
N ILE A 132 11.98 -7.99 16.63
CA ILE A 132 11.89 -6.51 16.66
C ILE A 132 11.20 -6.05 17.94
N ILE A 133 10.07 -6.65 18.31
CA ILE A 133 9.31 -6.33 19.53
C ILE A 133 10.14 -6.64 20.79
N ASP A 134 10.93 -7.70 20.78
CA ASP A 134 11.80 -8.05 21.91
C ASP A 134 12.91 -7.02 22.10
N TYR A 135 13.41 -6.46 21.01
CA TYR A 135 14.37 -5.37 21.03
C TYR A 135 13.74 -4.03 21.45
N ASP A 136 12.60 -3.68 20.85
CA ASP A 136 11.83 -2.48 21.19
C ASP A 136 10.37 -2.82 21.50
N LYS A 137 10.03 -2.85 22.79
CA LYS A 137 8.66 -3.10 23.28
C LYS A 137 7.64 -2.04 22.86
N LYS A 138 8.09 -0.93 22.27
CA LYS A 138 7.24 0.15 21.77
C LYS A 138 7.13 0.18 20.24
N ALA A 139 7.68 -0.79 19.53
CA ALA A 139 7.61 -0.90 18.08
C ALA A 139 6.16 -1.12 17.61
N ALA A 140 5.37 -0.05 17.49
CA ALA A 140 3.96 -0.10 17.12
C ALA A 140 3.75 -0.81 15.78
N ASP A 141 4.59 -0.50 14.79
CA ASP A 141 4.52 -1.08 13.46
C ASP A 141 4.78 -2.59 13.47
N ALA A 142 5.71 -3.07 14.31
CA ALA A 142 5.98 -4.50 14.43
C ALA A 142 4.79 -5.25 15.05
N TYR A 143 4.13 -4.67 16.05
CA TYR A 143 2.89 -5.23 16.59
C TYR A 143 1.79 -5.26 15.52
N TYR A 144 1.57 -4.14 14.81
CA TYR A 144 0.56 -4.08 13.77
C TYR A 144 0.80 -5.13 12.68
N LEU A 145 2.01 -5.21 12.14
CA LEU A 145 2.36 -6.14 11.07
C LEU A 145 2.28 -7.60 11.52
N ARG A 146 2.71 -7.91 12.75
CA ARG A 146 2.53 -9.26 13.31
C ARG A 146 1.07 -9.61 13.50
N GLY A 147 0.26 -8.65 13.95
CA GLY A 147 -1.19 -8.78 14.03
C GLY A 147 -1.83 -9.09 12.68
N CYS A 148 -1.39 -8.46 11.59
CA CYS A 148 -1.84 -8.79 10.24
C CYS A 148 -1.49 -10.22 9.83
N VAL A 149 -0.29 -10.71 10.19
CA VAL A 149 0.09 -12.11 9.93
C VAL A 149 -0.79 -13.08 10.72
N TYR A 150 -1.04 -12.82 12.01
CA TYR A 150 -1.93 -13.64 12.82
C TYR A 150 -3.35 -13.67 12.26
N LEU A 151 -3.88 -12.51 11.84
CA LEU A 151 -5.21 -12.40 11.24
C LEU A 151 -5.31 -13.28 9.98
N LYS A 152 -4.30 -13.27 9.12
CA LYS A 152 -4.22 -14.13 7.93
C LYS A 152 -4.16 -15.63 8.28
N GLN A 153 -3.54 -15.99 9.40
CA GLN A 153 -3.49 -17.36 9.89
C GLN A 153 -4.79 -17.80 10.59
N GLY A 154 -5.76 -16.89 10.77
CA GLY A 154 -7.01 -17.13 11.49
C GLY A 154 -6.88 -17.02 13.02
N ASP A 155 -5.70 -16.62 13.53
CA ASP A 155 -5.50 -16.35 14.96
C ASP A 155 -5.94 -14.93 15.29
N THR A 156 -7.26 -14.77 15.35
CA THR A 156 -7.89 -13.45 15.59
C THR A 156 -7.62 -12.91 16.99
N GLU A 157 -7.42 -13.78 17.99
CA GLU A 157 -7.13 -13.36 19.36
C GLU A 157 -5.75 -12.72 19.45
N SER A 158 -4.73 -13.37 18.91
CA SER A 158 -3.36 -12.82 18.85
C SER A 158 -3.31 -11.54 18.00
N ALA A 159 -4.05 -11.50 16.88
CA ALA A 159 -4.13 -10.32 16.03
C ALA A 159 -4.67 -9.11 16.79
N VAL A 160 -5.83 -9.23 17.43
CA VAL A 160 -6.45 -8.15 18.22
C VAL A 160 -5.54 -7.71 19.38
N SER A 161 -4.92 -8.67 20.09
CA SER A 161 -3.96 -8.36 21.15
C SER A 161 -2.78 -7.52 20.65
N ASP A 162 -2.28 -7.79 19.46
CA ASP A 162 -1.17 -7.05 18.87
C ASP A 162 -1.63 -5.70 18.33
N PHE A 163 -2.81 -5.59 17.71
CA PHE A 163 -3.39 -4.30 17.33
C PHE A 163 -3.63 -3.37 18.54
N ASP A 164 -4.10 -3.90 19.68
CA ASP A 164 -4.23 -3.12 20.91
C ASP A 164 -2.89 -2.58 21.43
N LYS A 165 -1.80 -3.36 21.28
CA LYS A 165 -0.45 -2.90 21.62
C LYS A 165 0.07 -1.87 20.63
N ALA A 166 -0.23 -2.04 19.34
CA ALA A 166 0.14 -1.10 18.30
C ALA A 166 -0.46 0.28 18.59
N VAL A 167 -1.78 0.38 18.76
CA VAL A 167 -2.44 1.66 19.04
C VAL A 167 -2.08 2.24 20.41
N LYS A 168 -1.77 1.40 21.40
CA LYS A 168 -1.25 1.86 22.68
C LYS A 168 0.10 2.55 22.57
N ASN A 169 0.96 2.05 21.68
CA ASN A 169 2.32 2.57 21.48
C ASN A 169 2.35 3.74 20.49
N ASN A 170 1.38 3.85 19.59
CA ASN A 170 1.25 4.94 18.62
C ASN A 170 -0.21 5.43 18.58
N SER A 171 -0.68 6.01 19.68
CA SER A 171 -2.08 6.40 19.87
C SER A 171 -2.49 7.67 19.12
N SER A 172 -1.58 8.38 18.47
CA SER A 172 -1.84 9.62 17.75
C SER A 172 -1.84 9.46 16.22
N ASP A 173 -1.79 8.24 15.72
CA ASP A 173 -1.72 7.92 14.31
C ASP A 173 -3.07 7.45 13.77
N TYR A 174 -3.84 8.34 13.15
CA TYR A 174 -5.12 8.01 12.53
C TYR A 174 -5.03 6.89 11.50
N GLU A 175 -3.94 6.88 10.72
CA GLU A 175 -3.72 5.88 9.67
C GLU A 175 -3.65 4.47 10.25
N LEU A 176 -2.99 4.30 11.40
CA LEU A 176 -2.93 3.01 12.09
C LEU A 176 -4.33 2.49 12.45
N TYR A 177 -5.21 3.34 12.98
CA TYR A 177 -6.56 2.94 13.33
C TYR A 177 -7.40 2.55 12.11
N VAL A 178 -7.28 3.32 11.02
CA VAL A 178 -7.96 3.03 9.76
C VAL A 178 -7.43 1.74 9.13
N ASN A 179 -6.12 1.54 9.10
CA ASN A 179 -5.52 0.32 8.59
C ASN A 179 -5.96 -0.93 9.38
N ILE A 180 -6.08 -0.82 10.71
CA ILE A 180 -6.62 -1.90 11.54
C ILE A 180 -8.07 -2.20 11.18
N TYR A 181 -8.91 -1.17 11.02
CA TYR A 181 -10.30 -1.32 10.60
C TYR A 181 -10.42 -2.02 9.25
N GLU A 182 -9.67 -1.56 8.24
CA GLU A 182 -9.70 -2.13 6.89
C GLU A 182 -9.28 -3.60 6.91
N ASN A 183 -8.23 -3.94 7.68
CA ASN A 183 -7.81 -5.34 7.83
C ASN A 183 -8.87 -6.19 8.54
N LEU A 184 -9.39 -5.76 9.66
CA LEU A 184 -10.41 -6.52 10.39
C LEU A 184 -11.67 -6.70 9.53
N SER A 185 -12.11 -5.67 8.82
CA SER A 185 -13.27 -5.74 7.93
C SER A 185 -13.07 -6.73 6.78
N ALA A 186 -11.86 -6.83 6.24
CA ALA A 186 -11.52 -7.81 5.19
C ALA A 186 -11.62 -9.28 5.67
N TYR A 187 -11.69 -9.50 6.98
CA TYR A 187 -11.85 -10.82 7.62
C TYR A 187 -13.19 -10.94 8.39
N ASP A 188 -14.21 -10.22 7.94
CA ASP A 188 -15.58 -10.24 8.51
C ASP A 188 -15.65 -9.79 9.99
N MET A 189 -14.69 -9.00 10.46
CA MET A 189 -14.62 -8.46 11.80
C MET A 189 -14.90 -6.94 11.84
N THR A 190 -15.83 -6.46 11.03
CA THR A 190 -16.13 -5.03 10.83
C THR A 190 -16.46 -4.33 12.13
N GLU A 191 -17.34 -4.93 12.96
CA GLU A 191 -17.73 -4.35 14.27
C GLU A 191 -16.52 -4.13 15.18
N LYS A 192 -15.56 -5.09 15.16
CA LYS A 192 -14.32 -4.95 15.93
C LYS A 192 -13.41 -3.87 15.35
N GLY A 193 -13.39 -3.72 14.05
CA GLY A 193 -12.69 -2.62 13.37
C GLY A 193 -13.25 -1.24 13.72
N GLU A 194 -14.58 -1.11 13.78
CA GLU A 194 -15.26 0.14 14.18
C GLU A 194 -14.90 0.57 15.61
N GLU A 195 -14.63 -0.36 16.54
CA GLU A 195 -14.11 -0.01 17.87
C GLU A 195 -12.78 0.75 17.78
N TYR A 196 -11.90 0.39 16.85
CA TYR A 196 -10.63 1.11 16.62
C TYR A 196 -10.88 2.47 16.00
N LEU A 197 -11.77 2.59 15.01
CA LEU A 197 -12.14 3.90 14.44
C LEU A 197 -12.69 4.83 15.51
N ASN A 198 -13.53 4.34 16.40
CA ASN A 198 -14.07 5.14 17.50
C ASN A 198 -13.00 5.59 18.50
N LYS A 199 -11.98 4.76 18.78
CA LYS A 199 -10.82 5.17 19.60
C LYS A 199 -10.01 6.30 18.96
N ALA A 200 -9.96 6.39 17.62
CA ALA A 200 -9.22 7.43 16.92
C ALA A 200 -9.76 8.86 17.17
N PHE A 201 -11.03 9.00 17.59
CA PHE A 201 -11.59 10.31 17.98
C PHE A 201 -10.99 10.87 19.29
N ASP A 202 -10.26 10.07 20.05
CA ASP A 202 -9.52 10.55 21.21
C ASP A 202 -8.28 11.38 20.82
N ILE A 203 -7.83 11.28 19.57
CA ILE A 203 -6.71 12.07 19.03
C ILE A 203 -7.12 13.54 18.98
N LYS A 204 -6.35 14.39 19.66
CA LYS A 204 -6.60 15.83 19.69
C LYS A 204 -5.77 16.52 18.62
N GLY A 205 -6.45 17.15 17.68
CA GLY A 205 -5.81 17.90 16.60
C GLY A 205 -6.82 18.76 15.86
N ASN A 206 -6.31 19.80 15.19
CA ASN A 206 -7.11 20.76 14.42
C ASN A 206 -6.41 21.21 13.15
N SER A 207 -5.41 20.48 12.68
CA SER A 207 -4.79 20.67 11.38
C SER A 207 -5.73 20.25 10.24
N ALA A 208 -5.41 20.61 9.02
CA ALA A 208 -6.10 20.15 7.84
C ALA A 208 -6.14 18.61 7.75
N GLY A 209 -5.02 17.96 8.10
CA GLY A 209 -4.91 16.50 8.15
C GLY A 209 -5.80 15.86 9.21
N ASP A 210 -5.86 16.45 10.43
CA ASP A 210 -6.72 15.92 11.49
C ASP A 210 -8.20 15.92 11.08
N TYR A 211 -8.64 17.01 10.46
CA TYR A 211 -10.01 17.12 9.93
C TYR A 211 -10.25 16.11 8.80
N ALA A 212 -9.31 15.95 7.87
CA ALA A 212 -9.44 15.01 6.76
C ALA A 212 -9.53 13.56 7.28
N TRP A 213 -8.70 13.17 8.26
CA TRP A 213 -8.74 11.84 8.85
C TRP A 213 -10.04 11.57 9.61
N ARG A 214 -10.53 12.51 10.44
CA ARG A 214 -11.81 12.34 11.11
C ARG A 214 -12.97 12.24 10.14
N GLY A 215 -12.94 13.03 9.06
CA GLY A 215 -13.91 12.92 7.99
C GLY A 215 -13.91 11.54 7.33
N ARG A 216 -12.74 10.98 7.03
CA ARG A 216 -12.58 9.62 6.50
C ARG A 216 -13.10 8.57 7.48
N ILE A 217 -12.82 8.72 8.78
CA ILE A 217 -13.33 7.82 9.81
C ILE A 217 -14.86 7.87 9.87
N TYR A 218 -15.47 9.06 9.87
CA TYR A 218 -16.93 9.19 9.82
C TYR A 218 -17.54 8.56 8.56
N TYR A 219 -16.85 8.65 7.42
CA TYR A 219 -17.27 7.97 6.20
C TYR A 219 -17.33 6.45 6.39
N TYR A 220 -16.29 5.82 6.95
CA TYR A 220 -16.28 4.38 7.23
C TYR A 220 -17.36 3.96 8.24
N LEU A 221 -17.70 4.82 9.17
CA LEU A 221 -18.79 4.59 10.14
C LEU A 221 -20.19 4.89 9.56
N GLY A 222 -20.31 5.22 8.26
CA GLY A 222 -21.58 5.57 7.62
C GLY A 222 -22.18 6.89 8.09
N GLN A 223 -21.43 7.71 8.84
CA GLN A 223 -21.88 8.99 9.41
C GLN A 223 -21.60 10.14 8.45
N TYR A 224 -22.26 10.13 7.29
CA TYR A 224 -21.94 11.00 6.16
C TYR A 224 -22.07 12.50 6.45
N ASP A 225 -23.05 12.94 7.27
CA ASP A 225 -23.19 14.35 7.64
C ASP A 225 -21.99 14.84 8.49
N ASN A 226 -21.53 14.00 9.41
CA ASN A 226 -20.36 14.29 10.22
C ASN A 226 -19.09 14.29 9.33
N ALA A 227 -18.98 13.31 8.42
CA ALA A 227 -17.89 13.26 7.46
C ALA A 227 -17.79 14.55 6.62
N GLN A 228 -18.90 15.01 6.05
CA GLN A 228 -18.93 16.25 5.27
C GLN A 228 -18.55 17.47 6.11
N THR A 229 -18.96 17.54 7.37
CA THR A 229 -18.63 18.65 8.28
C THR A 229 -17.13 18.72 8.54
N GLU A 230 -16.49 17.62 8.88
CA GLU A 230 -15.06 17.53 9.11
C GLU A 230 -14.27 17.80 7.81
N LEU A 231 -14.68 17.21 6.69
CA LEU A 231 -14.01 17.37 5.40
C LEU A 231 -14.11 18.80 4.85
N LYS A 232 -15.23 19.50 5.06
CA LYS A 232 -15.34 20.94 4.74
C LYS A 232 -14.38 21.76 5.59
N SER A 233 -14.24 21.42 6.88
CA SER A 233 -13.24 22.08 7.74
C SER A 233 -11.80 21.78 7.29
N ALA A 234 -11.56 20.62 6.70
CA ALA A 234 -10.27 20.29 6.08
C ALA A 234 -10.02 21.13 4.81
N LEU A 235 -11.05 21.31 3.95
CA LEU A 235 -10.96 22.17 2.76
C LEU A 235 -10.70 23.62 3.13
N ASP A 236 -11.37 24.15 4.16
CA ASP A 236 -11.15 25.51 4.65
C ASP A 236 -9.71 25.75 5.12
N LYS A 237 -8.97 24.66 5.37
CA LYS A 237 -7.54 24.64 5.71
C LYS A 237 -6.65 24.14 4.57
N GLU A 238 -7.16 24.19 3.34
CA GLU A 238 -6.43 23.88 2.10
C GLU A 238 -6.01 22.40 1.97
N SER A 239 -6.77 21.46 2.58
CA SER A 239 -6.55 20.04 2.41
C SER A 239 -6.99 19.56 1.03
N VAL A 240 -6.06 19.27 0.14
CA VAL A 240 -6.35 18.74 -1.21
C VAL A 240 -7.07 17.40 -1.15
N ILE A 241 -6.63 16.48 -0.28
CA ILE A 241 -7.20 15.14 -0.15
C ILE A 241 -8.65 15.15 0.33
N ALA A 242 -9.10 16.24 0.96
CA ALA A 242 -10.48 16.36 1.39
C ALA A 242 -11.48 16.35 0.22
N ASN A 243 -11.07 16.84 -0.97
CA ASN A 243 -11.91 16.73 -2.16
C ASN A 243 -12.19 15.25 -2.51
N LEU A 244 -11.17 14.39 -2.46
CA LEU A 244 -11.34 12.95 -2.72
C LEU A 244 -12.32 12.33 -1.73
N TYR A 245 -12.15 12.59 -0.45
CA TYR A 245 -13.02 12.00 0.59
C TYR A 245 -14.44 12.55 0.55
N ILE A 246 -14.65 13.82 0.20
CA ILE A 246 -16.00 14.37 0.00
C ILE A 246 -16.66 13.72 -1.22
N ALA A 247 -15.93 13.51 -2.31
CA ALA A 247 -16.45 12.81 -3.48
C ALA A 247 -16.94 11.40 -3.11
N GLN A 248 -16.14 10.65 -2.36
CA GLN A 248 -16.51 9.31 -1.86
C GLN A 248 -17.76 9.35 -0.94
N VAL A 249 -17.91 10.38 -0.11
CA VAL A 249 -19.10 10.55 0.71
C VAL A 249 -20.34 10.77 -0.16
N TYR A 250 -20.28 11.65 -1.17
CA TYR A 250 -21.40 11.86 -2.07
C TYR A 250 -21.73 10.63 -2.91
N GLU A 251 -20.72 9.92 -3.37
CA GLU A 251 -20.89 8.65 -4.08
C GLU A 251 -21.62 7.62 -3.22
N ALA A 252 -21.23 7.44 -1.95
CA ALA A 252 -21.90 6.54 -1.01
C ALA A 252 -23.35 6.96 -0.71
N GLN A 253 -23.67 8.25 -0.83
CA GLN A 253 -25.04 8.78 -0.72
C GLN A 253 -25.85 8.68 -2.02
N GLY A 254 -25.22 8.24 -3.12
CA GLY A 254 -25.83 8.17 -4.44
C GLY A 254 -25.94 9.53 -5.16
N ASP A 255 -25.32 10.56 -4.64
CA ASP A 255 -25.25 11.91 -5.23
C ASP A 255 -24.07 11.99 -6.22
N THR A 256 -24.27 11.39 -7.39
CA THR A 256 -23.26 11.27 -8.43
C THR A 256 -22.84 12.63 -8.98
N GLU A 257 -23.76 13.62 -9.01
CA GLU A 257 -23.48 14.96 -9.53
C GLU A 257 -22.46 15.68 -8.64
N ASN A 258 -22.68 15.70 -7.34
CA ASN A 258 -21.72 16.31 -6.41
C ASN A 258 -20.42 15.48 -6.30
N ALA A 259 -20.49 14.15 -6.34
CA ALA A 259 -19.32 13.31 -6.36
C ALA A 259 -18.38 13.67 -7.53
N GLU A 260 -18.92 13.81 -8.74
CA GLU A 260 -18.17 14.22 -9.93
C GLU A 260 -17.44 15.55 -9.72
N VAL A 261 -18.14 16.55 -9.23
CA VAL A 261 -17.55 17.89 -8.98
C VAL A 261 -16.33 17.79 -8.06
N TYR A 262 -16.42 17.04 -6.99
CA TYR A 262 -15.33 16.91 -6.04
C TYR A 262 -14.19 16.02 -6.54
N TYR A 263 -14.48 14.94 -7.30
CA TYR A 263 -13.43 14.18 -7.98
C TYR A 263 -12.68 15.05 -9.01
N GLN A 264 -13.38 15.85 -9.80
CA GLN A 264 -12.76 16.79 -10.74
C GLN A 264 -11.91 17.85 -10.02
N ASN A 265 -12.39 18.40 -8.90
CA ASN A 265 -11.62 19.33 -8.09
C ASN A 265 -10.31 18.67 -7.61
N TYR A 266 -10.38 17.42 -7.13
CA TYR A 266 -9.19 16.66 -6.69
C TYR A 266 -8.19 16.47 -7.84
N VAL A 267 -8.66 16.02 -8.99
CA VAL A 267 -7.83 15.82 -10.20
C VAL A 267 -7.18 17.12 -10.67
N ASN A 268 -7.93 18.23 -10.65
CA ASN A 268 -7.44 19.55 -11.10
C ASN A 268 -6.33 20.13 -10.19
N THR A 269 -6.15 19.61 -8.98
CA THR A 269 -5.02 20.02 -8.12
C THR A 269 -3.68 19.43 -8.55
N GLY A 270 -3.68 18.52 -9.52
CA GLY A 270 -2.49 17.74 -9.91
C GLY A 270 -2.17 16.55 -8.97
N SER A 271 -3.05 16.27 -8.02
CA SER A 271 -2.92 15.16 -7.05
C SER A 271 -3.73 13.92 -7.45
N ALA A 272 -4.11 13.82 -8.71
CA ALA A 272 -4.91 12.70 -9.22
C ALA A 272 -4.27 11.34 -8.89
N ASP A 273 -5.11 10.39 -8.53
CA ASP A 273 -4.75 8.98 -8.40
C ASP A 273 -5.63 8.10 -9.30
N SER A 274 -5.25 6.85 -9.44
CA SER A 274 -5.95 5.92 -10.32
C SER A 274 -7.38 5.60 -9.84
N GLN A 275 -7.67 5.76 -8.55
CA GLN A 275 -9.01 5.55 -7.99
C GLN A 275 -9.96 6.67 -8.41
N ALA A 276 -9.52 7.93 -8.29
CA ALA A 276 -10.32 9.08 -8.73
C ALA A 276 -10.57 9.05 -10.24
N MET A 277 -9.58 8.61 -11.03
CA MET A 277 -9.75 8.45 -12.48
C MET A 277 -10.76 7.35 -12.81
N ASN A 278 -10.75 6.23 -12.09
CA ASN A 278 -11.74 5.17 -12.27
C ASN A 278 -13.15 5.65 -11.91
N ALA A 279 -13.31 6.33 -10.78
CA ALA A 279 -14.60 6.87 -10.34
C ALA A 279 -15.20 7.85 -11.37
N LEU A 280 -14.40 8.77 -11.91
CA LEU A 280 -14.83 9.65 -12.99
C LEU A 280 -15.20 8.87 -14.26
N GLY A 281 -14.44 7.82 -14.60
CA GLY A 281 -14.77 6.92 -15.69
C GLY A 281 -16.12 6.24 -15.49
N GLU A 282 -16.40 5.70 -14.32
CA GLU A 282 -17.67 5.06 -13.96
C GLU A 282 -18.85 6.04 -14.01
N ILE A 283 -18.66 7.26 -13.52
CA ILE A 283 -19.67 8.33 -13.61
C ILE A 283 -20.01 8.64 -15.06
N GLU A 284 -19.02 8.77 -15.93
CA GLU A 284 -19.23 9.01 -17.37
C GLU A 284 -19.91 7.81 -18.07
N MET A 285 -19.54 6.57 -17.70
CA MET A 285 -20.22 5.37 -18.18
C MET A 285 -21.69 5.36 -17.76
N ALA A 286 -22.01 5.72 -16.54
CA ALA A 286 -23.38 5.81 -16.04
C ALA A 286 -24.23 6.83 -16.82
N LYS A 287 -23.61 7.91 -17.31
CA LYS A 287 -24.24 8.89 -18.23
C LYS A 287 -24.34 8.40 -19.69
N GLY A 288 -23.76 7.24 -20.00
CA GLY A 288 -23.67 6.72 -21.38
C GLY A 288 -22.57 7.39 -22.21
N ASN A 289 -21.71 8.22 -21.61
CA ASN A 289 -20.60 8.87 -22.28
C ASN A 289 -19.33 8.00 -22.25
N TYR A 290 -19.37 6.87 -22.95
CA TYR A 290 -18.25 5.91 -22.98
C TYR A 290 -16.96 6.50 -23.58
N SER A 291 -17.06 7.49 -24.46
CA SER A 291 -15.89 8.23 -24.97
C SER A 291 -15.21 9.08 -23.90
N GLY A 292 -16.00 9.76 -23.08
CA GLY A 292 -15.49 10.55 -21.94
C GLY A 292 -14.89 9.63 -20.88
N ALA A 293 -15.60 8.56 -20.52
CA ALA A 293 -15.14 7.54 -19.59
C ALA A 293 -13.75 6.96 -19.97
N ARG A 294 -13.60 6.59 -21.24
CA ARG A 294 -12.34 6.06 -21.79
C ARG A 294 -11.16 7.00 -21.52
N THR A 295 -11.37 8.32 -21.65
CA THR A 295 -10.29 9.31 -21.41
C THR A 295 -9.77 9.26 -19.98
N TYR A 296 -10.64 9.18 -18.98
CA TYR A 296 -10.25 9.06 -17.58
C TYR A 296 -9.59 7.72 -17.29
N LEU A 297 -10.15 6.63 -17.79
CA LEU A 297 -9.65 5.27 -17.55
C LEU A 297 -8.27 5.04 -18.18
N GLU A 298 -8.03 5.54 -19.40
CA GLU A 298 -6.71 5.50 -20.05
C GLU A 298 -5.68 6.31 -19.27
N GLN A 299 -6.05 7.47 -18.74
CA GLN A 299 -5.17 8.26 -17.89
C GLN A 299 -4.87 7.52 -16.58
N GLY A 300 -5.88 6.93 -15.94
CA GLY A 300 -5.73 6.16 -14.71
C GLY A 300 -4.76 4.98 -14.85
N ILE A 301 -4.88 4.22 -15.95
CA ILE A 301 -4.03 3.04 -16.19
C ILE A 301 -2.59 3.41 -16.57
N ALA A 302 -2.38 4.61 -17.13
CA ALA A 302 -1.06 5.13 -17.51
C ALA A 302 -0.28 5.74 -16.34
N MET A 303 -0.89 5.89 -15.16
CA MET A 303 -0.21 6.41 -13.98
C MET A 303 0.89 5.45 -13.50
N GLU A 304 1.95 5.98 -12.93
CA GLU A 304 3.02 5.16 -12.32
C GLU A 304 2.46 4.26 -11.20
N ASN A 305 1.40 4.73 -10.56
CA ASN A 305 0.94 4.23 -9.27
C ASN A 305 -0.52 3.75 -9.34
N VAL A 306 -0.75 2.70 -10.09
CA VAL A 306 -2.08 2.13 -10.30
C VAL A 306 -2.40 1.10 -9.24
N THR A 307 -3.29 1.44 -8.30
CA THR A 307 -3.73 0.53 -7.22
C THR A 307 -4.93 -0.34 -7.63
N ASN A 308 -5.72 0.12 -8.60
CA ASN A 308 -6.97 -0.51 -9.08
C ASN A 308 -6.90 -0.86 -10.58
N ARG A 309 -5.74 -1.40 -11.02
CA ARG A 309 -5.50 -1.72 -12.45
C ARG A 309 -6.55 -2.68 -13.02
N ARG A 310 -7.01 -3.62 -12.20
CA ARG A 310 -8.00 -4.62 -12.59
C ARG A 310 -9.32 -3.96 -13.00
N GLU A 311 -9.84 -3.11 -12.15
CA GLU A 311 -11.09 -2.38 -12.35
C GLU A 311 -10.98 -1.44 -13.55
N LEU A 312 -9.88 -0.71 -13.67
CA LEU A 312 -9.61 0.16 -14.82
C LEU A 312 -9.60 -0.61 -16.13
N MET A 313 -8.96 -1.78 -16.19
CA MET A 313 -8.94 -2.61 -17.41
C MET A 313 -10.33 -3.15 -17.75
N GLN A 314 -11.10 -3.59 -16.77
CA GLN A 314 -12.49 -4.07 -16.97
C GLN A 314 -13.37 -2.96 -17.53
N ASN A 315 -13.31 -1.77 -16.93
CA ASN A 315 -14.08 -0.61 -17.39
C ASN A 315 -13.65 -0.14 -18.80
N LEU A 316 -12.34 -0.19 -19.11
CA LEU A 316 -11.82 0.12 -20.45
C LEU A 316 -12.34 -0.84 -21.51
N ILE A 317 -12.37 -2.15 -21.23
CA ILE A 317 -12.93 -3.14 -22.16
C ILE A 317 -14.37 -2.77 -22.51
N ILE A 318 -15.20 -2.48 -21.51
CA ILE A 318 -16.59 -2.05 -21.70
C ILE A 318 -16.66 -0.78 -22.57
N CYS A 319 -15.84 0.22 -22.26
CA CYS A 319 -15.83 1.49 -23.01
C CYS A 319 -15.42 1.30 -24.47
N TYR A 320 -14.42 0.47 -24.75
CA TYR A 320 -14.01 0.15 -26.13
C TYR A 320 -15.10 -0.60 -26.90
N GLU A 321 -15.81 -1.54 -26.25
CA GLU A 321 -16.93 -2.24 -26.88
C GLU A 321 -18.05 -1.28 -27.24
N TYR A 322 -18.49 -0.42 -26.31
CA TYR A 322 -19.56 0.55 -26.59
C TYR A 322 -19.18 1.62 -27.62
N THR A 323 -17.89 1.91 -27.77
CA THR A 323 -17.36 2.82 -28.80
C THR A 323 -16.99 2.09 -30.11
N SER A 324 -17.26 0.79 -30.21
CA SER A 324 -16.96 -0.07 -31.38
C SER A 324 -15.44 -0.14 -31.72
N ASP A 325 -14.58 0.11 -30.75
CA ASP A 325 -13.11 -0.05 -30.89
C ASP A 325 -12.68 -1.45 -30.44
N PHE A 326 -13.13 -2.46 -31.19
CA PHE A 326 -12.90 -3.87 -30.85
C PHE A 326 -11.41 -4.27 -30.85
N ASN A 327 -10.57 -3.55 -31.60
CA ASN A 327 -9.12 -3.83 -31.60
C ASN A 327 -8.47 -3.44 -30.25
N SER A 328 -8.81 -2.26 -29.75
CA SER A 328 -8.32 -1.81 -28.44
C SER A 328 -8.90 -2.67 -27.30
N ALA A 329 -10.20 -3.01 -27.36
CA ALA A 329 -10.82 -3.94 -26.42
C ALA A 329 -10.05 -5.26 -26.37
N TRP A 330 -9.76 -5.86 -27.52
CA TRP A 330 -9.03 -7.13 -27.61
C TRP A 330 -7.61 -7.05 -27.02
N ASN A 331 -6.89 -5.96 -27.27
CA ASN A 331 -5.55 -5.77 -26.71
C ASN A 331 -5.58 -5.72 -25.17
N VAL A 332 -6.56 -5.00 -24.59
CA VAL A 332 -6.73 -4.93 -23.14
C VAL A 332 -7.15 -6.29 -22.57
N VAL A 333 -8.05 -7.02 -23.25
CA VAL A 333 -8.44 -8.39 -22.84
C VAL A 333 -7.23 -9.33 -22.83
N GLN A 334 -6.38 -9.28 -23.86
CA GLN A 334 -5.17 -10.12 -23.89
C GLN A 334 -4.22 -9.81 -22.72
N GLU A 335 -4.01 -8.54 -22.40
CA GLU A 335 -3.23 -8.13 -21.24
C GLU A 335 -3.91 -8.57 -19.93
N TYR A 336 -5.23 -8.35 -19.82
CA TYR A 336 -6.00 -8.72 -18.65
C TYR A 336 -5.89 -10.20 -18.31
N VAL A 337 -6.08 -11.09 -19.28
CA VAL A 337 -5.97 -12.54 -19.08
C VAL A 337 -4.56 -12.98 -18.69
N GLN A 338 -3.53 -12.27 -19.18
CA GLN A 338 -2.15 -12.55 -18.78
C GLN A 338 -1.86 -12.14 -17.32
N VAL A 339 -2.44 -11.02 -16.89
CA VAL A 339 -2.22 -10.47 -15.53
C VAL A 339 -3.15 -11.13 -14.51
N TYR A 340 -4.38 -11.46 -14.92
CA TYR A 340 -5.45 -12.01 -14.06
C TYR A 340 -6.01 -13.34 -14.64
N PRO A 341 -5.20 -14.41 -14.75
CA PRO A 341 -5.63 -15.65 -15.42
C PRO A 341 -6.80 -16.35 -14.73
N ASP A 342 -6.98 -16.17 -13.43
CA ASP A 342 -8.06 -16.77 -12.65
C ASP A 342 -9.43 -16.14 -12.91
N ASP A 343 -9.48 -14.95 -13.52
CA ASP A 343 -10.73 -14.25 -13.89
C ASP A 343 -11.25 -14.64 -15.27
N ALA A 344 -10.48 -15.39 -16.04
CA ALA A 344 -10.79 -15.74 -17.43
C ALA A 344 -11.77 -16.90 -17.57
N SER A 345 -12.38 -17.38 -16.47
CA SER A 345 -13.33 -18.51 -16.45
C SER A 345 -14.78 -18.09 -16.50
#